data_00fe451646d7acc6b5c087be02c11a0e
#
_entry.id   00fe451646d7acc6b5c087be02c11a0e
#
_cell.length_a   1.000
_cell.length_b   1.000
_cell.length_c   1.000
_cell.angle_alpha   90.00
_cell.angle_beta   90.00
_cell.angle_gamma   90.00
#
_symmetry.space_group_name_H-M   'P 1'
#
loop_
_entity.id
_entity.type
_entity.pdbx_description
1 polymer ?
#
loop_
_entity_poly.entity_id
_entity_poly.type
_entity_poly.pdbx_seq_one_letter_code
_entity_poly.pdbx_strand_id
1 'polypeptide(L)'
;MSDVSDLSRAEAETPAEPVFRRWRYAGVLALLFLFGTETFLVSPLLPTIAGSIHVSEAAAASTVTAYVLVYAVCAPFLGLLSDRFGRRRTLLAGTALFVLSNAAAALSTDLTLLVLSRGLAGLAAAAAGPAIWAHIAETAPDAVRGRALGLGMALFSTGQVIGVPLGGLLAGAAGWRAAFWALTAGTAAAVPLLLRQVAPRPTSPAGGTILAVLAAWRDPALRRALLVNTAFNAANLGAYTFLGAVLGDRFDLSVQALGLVGILVGAGSVAGSLLGGRLGDKARAAGRQPALLPGWALLLAAGIALAVAGPGLILSLLGVLLWFVASGGFVTDQQTLAGTVAPAHRATSSAWLTSTMYAGTGVGAWAIGAFGNVAHGSLITGVVLALVTAIGASTWGRGVLRARP
;
A
#
# COMPACT_ATOMS: atom_id res chain seq x y z
N MET A 1 -34.64 -61.70 -8.62
CA MET A 1 -33.78 -61.34 -7.50
C MET A 1 -32.40 -60.99 -8.06
N SER A 2 -32.33 -59.94 -8.79
CA SER A 2 -31.08 -59.38 -9.34
C SER A 2 -31.39 -57.92 -9.60
N ASP A 3 -31.15 -57.04 -8.65
CA ASP A 3 -31.11 -55.57 -8.88
C ASP A 3 -30.89 -54.73 -7.62
N VAL A 4 -30.25 -55.29 -6.58
CA VAL A 4 -29.95 -54.51 -5.36
C VAL A 4 -28.44 -54.33 -5.16
N SER A 5 -27.61 -54.98 -5.99
CA SER A 5 -26.14 -54.88 -5.87
C SER A 5 -25.49 -53.73 -6.63
N ASP A 6 -26.20 -53.00 -7.49
CA ASP A 6 -25.66 -51.90 -8.28
C ASP A 6 -25.90 -50.49 -7.65
N LEU A 7 -26.71 -50.40 -6.60
CA LEU A 7 -26.93 -49.13 -5.89
C LEU A 7 -25.88 -48.79 -4.82
N SER A 8 -24.95 -49.72 -4.52
CA SER A 8 -23.89 -49.47 -3.54
C SER A 8 -22.57 -48.97 -4.12
N ARG A 9 -22.46 -48.78 -5.44
CA ARG A 9 -21.26 -48.28 -6.12
C ARG A 9 -21.32 -46.83 -6.56
N ALA A 10 -22.39 -46.14 -6.29
CA ALA A 10 -22.52 -44.70 -6.47
C ALA A 10 -22.29 -43.96 -5.14
N GLU A 11 -21.39 -44.44 -4.29
CA GLU A 11 -20.74 -43.54 -3.32
C GLU A 11 -19.95 -42.56 -4.18
N ALA A 12 -20.59 -41.39 -4.45
CA ALA A 12 -19.98 -40.27 -5.10
C ALA A 12 -18.63 -39.98 -4.44
N GLU A 13 -17.55 -40.22 -5.18
CA GLU A 13 -16.25 -39.66 -4.84
C GLU A 13 -16.47 -38.16 -4.62
N THR A 14 -16.56 -37.74 -3.38
CA THR A 14 -16.61 -36.32 -3.02
C THR A 14 -15.36 -35.70 -3.64
N PRO A 15 -15.49 -34.75 -4.59
CA PRO A 15 -14.33 -34.18 -5.25
C PRO A 15 -13.39 -33.68 -4.16
N ALA A 16 -12.18 -34.19 -4.13
CA ALA A 16 -11.18 -33.81 -3.13
C ALA A 16 -11.13 -32.27 -3.07
N GLU A 17 -11.35 -31.70 -1.88
CA GLU A 17 -11.35 -30.24 -1.71
C GLU A 17 -10.08 -29.66 -2.37
N PRO A 18 -10.20 -28.64 -3.22
CA PRO A 18 -9.07 -28.07 -3.94
C PRO A 18 -8.05 -27.53 -2.93
N VAL A 19 -6.95 -28.25 -2.76
CA VAL A 19 -5.89 -27.90 -1.81
C VAL A 19 -5.14 -26.68 -2.32
N PHE A 20 -5.17 -25.59 -1.54
CA PHE A 20 -4.34 -24.42 -1.83
C PHE A 20 -2.86 -24.72 -1.66
N ARG A 21 -2.16 -24.97 -2.76
CA ARG A 21 -0.71 -25.24 -2.78
C ARG A 21 0.07 -23.93 -2.75
N ARG A 22 0.41 -23.41 -1.56
CA ARG A 22 1.10 -22.12 -1.35
C ARG A 22 2.39 -21.97 -2.15
N TRP A 23 3.15 -23.05 -2.32
CA TRP A 23 4.42 -23.04 -3.04
C TRP A 23 4.27 -22.63 -4.54
N ARG A 24 3.10 -22.84 -5.15
CA ARG A 24 2.82 -22.41 -6.53
C ARG A 24 2.77 -20.89 -6.68
N TYR A 25 2.67 -20.16 -5.59
CA TYR A 25 2.59 -18.69 -5.54
C TYR A 25 3.82 -18.09 -4.85
N ALA A 26 4.82 -18.89 -4.46
CA ALA A 26 5.93 -18.43 -3.63
C ALA A 26 6.66 -17.21 -4.22
N GLY A 27 6.87 -17.17 -5.55
CA GLY A 27 7.52 -16.04 -6.23
C GLY A 27 6.70 -14.75 -6.13
N VAL A 28 5.38 -14.80 -6.44
CA VAL A 28 4.52 -13.60 -6.35
C VAL A 28 4.27 -13.18 -4.90
N LEU A 29 4.21 -14.12 -3.96
CA LEU A 29 4.08 -13.86 -2.54
C LEU A 29 5.35 -13.19 -1.97
N ALA A 30 6.54 -13.64 -2.39
CA ALA A 30 7.80 -13.00 -2.05
C ALA A 30 7.87 -11.56 -2.58
N LEU A 31 7.41 -11.30 -3.82
CA LEU A 31 7.34 -9.95 -4.35
C LEU A 31 6.38 -9.05 -3.54
N LEU A 32 5.24 -9.57 -3.10
CA LEU A 32 4.31 -8.80 -2.25
C LEU A 32 4.96 -8.40 -0.93
N PHE A 33 5.71 -9.30 -0.29
CA PHE A 33 6.50 -8.98 0.90
C PHE A 33 7.52 -7.86 0.62
N LEU A 34 8.28 -7.97 -0.49
CA LEU A 34 9.29 -6.98 -0.86
C LEU A 34 8.67 -5.62 -1.22
N PHE A 35 7.53 -5.60 -1.90
CA PHE A 35 6.78 -4.36 -2.18
C PHE A 35 6.22 -3.73 -0.91
N GLY A 36 5.74 -4.54 0.04
CA GLY A 36 5.33 -4.07 1.35
C GLY A 36 6.48 -3.42 2.12
N THR A 37 7.66 -4.05 2.10
CA THR A 37 8.89 -3.52 2.71
C THR A 37 9.27 -2.19 2.06
N GLU A 38 9.33 -2.14 0.74
CA GLU A 38 9.71 -0.95 -0.04
C GLU A 38 8.85 0.28 0.28
N THR A 39 7.54 0.08 0.47
CA THR A 39 6.57 1.16 0.67
C THR A 39 6.90 2.06 1.87
N PHE A 40 7.48 1.49 2.92
CA PHE A 40 7.74 2.21 4.17
C PHE A 40 9.22 2.33 4.53
N LEU A 41 10.10 1.69 3.74
CA LEU A 41 11.53 1.57 4.04
C LEU A 41 12.24 2.93 4.13
N VAL A 42 11.91 3.88 3.27
CA VAL A 42 12.66 5.15 3.14
C VAL A 42 12.48 6.04 4.36
N SER A 43 11.31 6.03 5.03
CA SER A 43 11.05 6.92 6.17
C SER A 43 12.11 6.82 7.29
N PRO A 44 12.43 5.64 7.84
CA PRO A 44 13.48 5.52 8.86
C PRO A 44 14.89 5.79 8.33
N LEU A 45 15.10 5.66 7.01
CA LEU A 45 16.40 5.88 6.37
C LEU A 45 16.62 7.34 5.97
N LEU A 46 15.59 8.18 5.99
CA LEU A 46 15.61 9.54 5.45
C LEU A 46 16.74 10.39 6.04
N PRO A 47 16.97 10.45 7.37
CA PRO A 47 18.06 11.21 7.95
C PRO A 47 19.44 10.71 7.47
N THR A 48 19.62 9.38 7.43
CA THR A 48 20.88 8.76 7.00
C THR A 48 21.16 9.01 5.52
N ILE A 49 20.12 8.97 4.66
CA ILE A 49 20.23 9.33 3.25
C ILE A 49 20.62 10.79 3.11
N ALA A 50 19.88 11.71 3.76
CA ALA A 50 20.13 13.15 3.70
C ALA A 50 21.55 13.51 4.13
N GLY A 51 22.01 12.96 5.26
CA GLY A 51 23.38 13.18 5.75
C GLY A 51 24.44 12.62 4.82
N SER A 52 24.24 11.45 4.21
CA SER A 52 25.24 10.79 3.36
C SER A 52 25.47 11.46 1.99
N ILE A 53 24.43 12.13 1.45
CA ILE A 53 24.50 12.85 0.16
C ILE A 53 24.46 14.37 0.34
N HIS A 54 24.59 14.84 1.59
CA HIS A 54 24.70 16.25 1.98
C HIS A 54 23.55 17.13 1.47
N VAL A 55 22.31 16.68 1.65
CA VAL A 55 21.10 17.41 1.28
C VAL A 55 20.17 17.56 2.50
N SER A 56 19.17 18.45 2.39
CA SER A 56 18.13 18.52 3.40
C SER A 56 17.22 17.28 3.39
N GLU A 57 16.58 16.95 4.51
CA GLU A 57 15.60 15.86 4.57
C GLU A 57 14.42 16.09 3.65
N ALA A 58 14.00 17.36 3.48
CA ALA A 58 12.98 17.74 2.51
C ALA A 58 13.40 17.40 1.07
N ALA A 59 14.66 17.64 0.71
CA ALA A 59 15.21 17.26 -0.59
C ALA A 59 15.28 15.72 -0.72
N ALA A 60 15.76 15.01 0.30
CA ALA A 60 15.80 13.55 0.32
C ALA A 60 14.40 12.93 0.20
N ALA A 61 13.36 13.54 0.79
CA ALA A 61 11.97 13.08 0.68
C ALA A 61 11.42 13.14 -0.74
N SER A 62 12.03 13.89 -1.68
CA SER A 62 11.70 13.85 -3.10
C SER A 62 11.85 12.45 -3.71
N THR A 63 12.67 11.59 -3.11
CA THR A 63 12.83 10.18 -3.49
C THR A 63 11.56 9.38 -3.24
N VAL A 64 10.84 9.63 -2.15
CA VAL A 64 9.51 9.05 -1.88
C VAL A 64 8.50 9.63 -2.85
N THR A 65 8.49 10.96 -3.01
CA THR A 65 7.58 11.66 -3.92
C THR A 65 7.70 11.14 -5.34
N ALA A 66 8.92 10.95 -5.86
CA ALA A 66 9.14 10.40 -7.21
C ALA A 66 8.55 9.00 -7.37
N TYR A 67 8.79 8.10 -6.40
CA TYR A 67 8.23 6.74 -6.41
C TYR A 67 6.70 6.76 -6.44
N VAL A 68 6.09 7.47 -5.48
CA VAL A 68 4.62 7.43 -5.30
C VAL A 68 3.87 8.14 -6.43
N LEU A 69 4.40 9.25 -6.97
CA LEU A 69 3.76 9.98 -8.08
C LEU A 69 3.83 9.18 -9.38
N VAL A 70 4.99 8.60 -9.70
CA VAL A 70 5.10 7.75 -10.90
C VAL A 70 4.20 6.52 -10.77
N TYR A 71 4.16 5.88 -9.60
CA TYR A 71 3.21 4.79 -9.35
C TYR A 71 1.77 5.25 -9.57
N ALA A 72 1.37 6.36 -8.93
CA ALA A 72 0.00 6.88 -8.98
C ALA A 72 -0.49 7.15 -10.40
N VAL A 73 0.38 7.75 -11.22
CA VAL A 73 0.05 8.07 -12.62
C VAL A 73 0.02 6.81 -13.49
N CYS A 74 0.98 5.90 -13.30
CA CYS A 74 1.17 4.78 -14.22
C CYS A 74 0.29 3.56 -13.91
N ALA A 75 -0.04 3.30 -12.63
CA ALA A 75 -0.69 2.05 -12.23
C ALA A 75 -2.06 1.79 -12.91
N PRO A 76 -2.98 2.76 -13.07
CA PRO A 76 -4.25 2.51 -13.75
C PRO A 76 -4.09 2.11 -15.21
N PHE A 77 -3.05 2.64 -15.88
CA PHE A 77 -2.79 2.37 -17.29
C PHE A 77 -1.97 1.10 -17.52
N LEU A 78 -1.02 0.80 -16.62
CA LEU A 78 -0.20 -0.40 -16.70
C LEU A 78 -1.00 -1.67 -16.38
N GLY A 79 -2.08 -1.57 -15.59
CA GLY A 79 -3.06 -2.62 -15.46
C GLY A 79 -3.67 -3.04 -16.80
N LEU A 80 -4.11 -2.06 -17.63
CA LEU A 80 -4.62 -2.30 -18.99
C LEU A 80 -3.54 -2.90 -19.90
N LEU A 81 -2.31 -2.40 -19.77
CA LEU A 81 -1.17 -2.91 -20.55
C LEU A 81 -0.89 -4.37 -20.23
N SER A 82 -1.04 -4.76 -18.97
CA SER A 82 -0.93 -6.16 -18.51
C SER A 82 -1.95 -7.07 -19.18
N ASP A 83 -3.19 -6.60 -19.36
CA ASP A 83 -4.23 -7.35 -20.09
C ASP A 83 -3.87 -7.53 -21.57
N ARG A 84 -3.25 -6.51 -22.19
CA ARG A 84 -2.92 -6.47 -23.61
C ARG A 84 -1.65 -7.25 -23.96
N PHE A 85 -0.57 -7.11 -23.18
CA PHE A 85 0.73 -7.74 -23.42
C PHE A 85 0.90 -9.10 -22.73
N GLY A 86 -0.03 -9.43 -21.85
CA GLY A 86 -0.06 -10.65 -21.05
C GLY A 86 0.62 -10.50 -19.69
N ARG A 87 -0.02 -11.03 -18.67
CA ARG A 87 0.33 -10.92 -17.25
C ARG A 87 1.79 -11.32 -16.97
N ARG A 88 2.25 -12.42 -17.56
CA ARG A 88 3.62 -12.91 -17.38
C ARG A 88 4.66 -11.90 -17.83
N ARG A 89 4.50 -11.34 -19.05
CA ARG A 89 5.47 -10.38 -19.60
C ARG A 89 5.52 -9.11 -18.75
N THR A 90 4.37 -8.58 -18.40
CA THR A 90 4.26 -7.35 -17.57
C THR A 90 4.84 -7.58 -16.18
N LEU A 91 4.54 -8.72 -15.55
CA LEU A 91 5.09 -9.07 -14.24
C LEU A 91 6.61 -9.22 -14.28
N LEU A 92 7.15 -9.96 -15.23
CA LEU A 92 8.60 -10.17 -15.34
C LEU A 92 9.34 -8.88 -15.71
N ALA A 93 8.80 -8.07 -16.64
CA ALA A 93 9.39 -6.78 -17.00
C ALA A 93 9.36 -5.81 -15.81
N GLY A 94 8.23 -5.71 -15.09
CA GLY A 94 8.13 -4.93 -13.87
C GLY A 94 9.09 -5.42 -12.79
N THR A 95 9.22 -6.72 -12.58
CA THR A 95 10.17 -7.30 -11.61
C THR A 95 11.61 -7.01 -11.98
N ALA A 96 11.98 -7.16 -13.25
CA ALA A 96 13.33 -6.84 -13.74
C ALA A 96 13.65 -5.35 -13.55
N LEU A 97 12.71 -4.47 -13.90
CA LEU A 97 12.86 -3.04 -13.68
C LEU A 97 12.97 -2.70 -12.18
N PHE A 98 12.27 -3.41 -11.30
CA PHE A 98 12.36 -3.24 -9.85
C PHE A 98 13.72 -3.65 -9.30
N VAL A 99 14.33 -4.75 -9.81
CA VAL A 99 15.71 -5.13 -9.49
C VAL A 99 16.67 -4.03 -9.92
N LEU A 100 16.59 -3.58 -11.19
CA LEU A 100 17.50 -2.57 -11.74
C LEU A 100 17.38 -1.23 -11.03
N SER A 101 16.17 -0.79 -10.71
CA SER A 101 15.92 0.48 -10.03
C SER A 101 16.42 0.48 -8.59
N ASN A 102 16.24 -0.62 -7.83
CA ASN A 102 16.78 -0.74 -6.48
C ASN A 102 18.31 -0.87 -6.48
N ALA A 103 18.91 -1.56 -7.45
CA ALA A 103 20.35 -1.57 -7.64
C ALA A 103 20.89 -0.16 -7.96
N ALA A 104 20.22 0.58 -8.85
CA ALA A 104 20.58 1.98 -9.15
C ALA A 104 20.45 2.88 -7.93
N ALA A 105 19.41 2.69 -7.09
CA ALA A 105 19.28 3.40 -5.82
C ALA A 105 20.44 3.10 -4.87
N ALA A 106 20.84 1.84 -4.74
CA ALA A 106 21.98 1.43 -3.91
C ALA A 106 23.32 1.99 -4.40
N LEU A 107 23.47 2.18 -5.72
CA LEU A 107 24.68 2.73 -6.36
C LEU A 107 24.67 4.26 -6.45
N SER A 108 23.57 4.93 -6.09
CA SER A 108 23.44 6.37 -6.25
C SER A 108 24.47 7.14 -5.38
N THR A 109 25.11 8.14 -5.99
CA THR A 109 26.07 9.01 -5.36
C THR A 109 25.51 10.40 -5.07
N ASP A 110 24.40 10.75 -5.72
CA ASP A 110 23.76 12.04 -5.64
C ASP A 110 22.23 11.92 -5.62
N LEU A 111 21.55 13.02 -5.29
CA LEU A 111 20.09 13.07 -5.20
C LEU A 111 19.40 12.79 -6.53
N THR A 112 19.95 13.28 -7.64
CA THR A 112 19.31 13.16 -8.95
C THR A 112 19.20 11.69 -9.39
N LEU A 113 20.31 10.94 -9.28
CA LEU A 113 20.34 9.53 -9.60
C LEU A 113 19.41 8.74 -8.66
N LEU A 114 19.40 9.09 -7.36
CA LEU A 114 18.52 8.47 -6.39
C LEU A 114 17.03 8.73 -6.73
N VAL A 115 16.64 9.96 -7.03
CA VAL A 115 15.27 10.34 -7.40
C VAL A 115 14.83 9.63 -8.69
N LEU A 116 15.70 9.58 -9.72
CA LEU A 116 15.40 8.88 -10.95
C LEU A 116 15.21 7.37 -10.73
N SER A 117 16.10 6.76 -9.94
CA SER A 117 15.98 5.33 -9.60
C SER A 117 14.69 5.04 -8.82
N ARG A 118 14.27 5.93 -7.93
CA ARG A 118 13.00 5.81 -7.20
C ARG A 118 11.78 5.97 -8.12
N GLY A 119 11.82 6.90 -9.08
CA GLY A 119 10.79 7.01 -10.12
C GLY A 119 10.67 5.72 -10.95
N LEU A 120 11.80 5.13 -11.36
CA LEU A 120 11.81 3.83 -12.05
C LEU A 120 11.28 2.69 -11.17
N ALA A 121 11.57 2.69 -9.85
CA ALA A 121 11.00 1.72 -8.92
C ALA A 121 9.48 1.87 -8.80
N GLY A 122 8.96 3.11 -8.79
CA GLY A 122 7.53 3.40 -8.83
C GLY A 122 6.86 2.87 -10.11
N LEU A 123 7.49 3.06 -11.27
CA LEU A 123 7.01 2.51 -12.55
C LEU A 123 7.02 0.96 -12.53
N ALA A 124 8.06 0.36 -12.00
CA ALA A 124 8.20 -1.08 -11.87
C ALA A 124 7.10 -1.69 -10.98
N ALA A 125 6.86 -1.08 -9.83
CA ALA A 125 5.82 -1.51 -8.90
C ALA A 125 4.41 -1.29 -9.49
N ALA A 126 4.19 -0.20 -10.24
CA ALA A 126 2.94 0.06 -10.95
C ALA A 126 2.64 -0.98 -12.04
N ALA A 127 3.68 -1.54 -12.68
CA ALA A 127 3.53 -2.61 -13.66
C ALA A 127 3.31 -3.98 -12.98
N ALA A 128 4.14 -4.34 -12.01
CA ALA A 128 4.11 -5.66 -11.40
C ALA A 128 2.97 -5.83 -10.38
N GLY A 129 2.65 -4.82 -9.57
CA GLY A 129 1.66 -4.91 -8.50
C GLY A 129 0.28 -5.37 -8.97
N PRO A 130 -0.39 -4.67 -9.88
CA PRO A 130 -1.68 -5.11 -10.42
C PRO A 130 -1.61 -6.48 -11.09
N ALA A 131 -0.50 -6.79 -11.79
CA ALA A 131 -0.29 -8.08 -12.45
C ALA A 131 -0.19 -9.24 -11.45
N ILE A 132 0.42 -9.03 -10.26
CA ILE A 132 0.47 -10.02 -9.17
C ILE A 132 -0.94 -10.34 -8.68
N TRP A 133 -1.72 -9.32 -8.31
CA TRP A 133 -3.07 -9.52 -7.78
C TRP A 133 -3.99 -10.21 -8.78
N ALA A 134 -3.93 -9.79 -10.05
CA ALA A 134 -4.68 -10.42 -11.12
C ALA A 134 -4.23 -11.87 -11.34
N HIS A 135 -2.92 -12.16 -11.33
CA HIS A 135 -2.40 -13.51 -11.46
C HIS A 135 -2.95 -14.43 -10.35
N ILE A 136 -2.93 -13.99 -9.09
CA ILE A 136 -3.49 -14.76 -7.97
C ILE A 136 -4.99 -14.98 -8.18
N ALA A 137 -5.75 -13.93 -8.51
CA ALA A 137 -7.19 -13.99 -8.69
C ALA A 137 -7.62 -14.93 -9.83
N GLU A 138 -6.86 -14.98 -10.92
CA GLU A 138 -7.17 -15.77 -12.12
C GLU A 138 -6.69 -17.23 -12.03
N THR A 139 -5.68 -17.53 -11.21
CA THR A 139 -5.07 -18.85 -11.13
C THR A 139 -5.51 -19.66 -9.93
N ALA A 140 -5.98 -19.00 -8.87
CA ALA A 140 -6.50 -19.68 -7.70
C ALA A 140 -7.90 -20.25 -7.97
N PRO A 141 -8.15 -21.54 -7.67
CA PRO A 141 -9.49 -22.13 -7.72
C PRO A 141 -10.50 -21.30 -6.91
N ASP A 142 -11.73 -21.20 -7.36
CA ASP A 142 -12.78 -20.38 -6.75
C ASP A 142 -12.94 -20.65 -5.24
N ALA A 143 -12.94 -21.92 -4.84
CA ALA A 143 -13.08 -22.36 -3.46
C ALA A 143 -11.96 -21.84 -2.51
N VAL A 144 -10.77 -21.50 -3.04
CA VAL A 144 -9.61 -21.06 -2.24
C VAL A 144 -9.06 -19.69 -2.64
N ARG A 145 -9.70 -19.01 -3.60
CA ARG A 145 -9.26 -17.70 -4.10
C ARG A 145 -9.16 -16.65 -3.00
N GLY A 146 -10.15 -16.60 -2.10
CA GLY A 146 -10.12 -15.70 -0.95
C GLY A 146 -8.93 -15.95 -0.03
N ARG A 147 -8.59 -17.23 0.22
CA ARG A 147 -7.41 -17.61 1.02
C ARG A 147 -6.09 -17.20 0.32
N ALA A 148 -6.02 -17.33 -1.01
CA ALA A 148 -4.84 -16.95 -1.80
C ALA A 148 -4.59 -15.45 -1.78
N LEU A 149 -5.64 -14.64 -2.01
CA LEU A 149 -5.58 -13.18 -1.93
C LEU A 149 -5.28 -12.71 -0.50
N GLY A 150 -5.93 -13.32 0.50
CA GLY A 150 -5.68 -13.05 1.91
C GLY A 150 -4.23 -13.33 2.33
N LEU A 151 -3.62 -14.41 1.85
CA LEU A 151 -2.21 -14.69 2.08
C LEU A 151 -1.31 -13.64 1.40
N GLY A 152 -1.67 -13.21 0.20
CA GLY A 152 -0.96 -12.12 -0.49
C GLY A 152 -0.97 -10.83 0.32
N MET A 153 -2.14 -10.41 0.84
CA MET A 153 -2.26 -9.24 1.71
C MET A 153 -1.49 -9.41 3.03
N ALA A 154 -1.54 -10.60 3.63
CA ALA A 154 -0.79 -10.89 4.85
C ALA A 154 0.71 -10.72 4.63
N LEU A 155 1.27 -11.23 3.52
CA LEU A 155 2.69 -11.10 3.21
C LEU A 155 3.09 -9.67 2.84
N PHE A 156 2.23 -8.92 2.12
CA PHE A 156 2.44 -7.50 1.88
C PHE A 156 2.51 -6.72 3.20
N SER A 157 1.57 -6.96 4.12
CA SER A 157 1.56 -6.35 5.45
C SER A 157 2.74 -6.82 6.31
N THR A 158 3.15 -8.09 6.20
CA THR A 158 4.34 -8.61 6.88
C THR A 158 5.62 -7.90 6.41
N GLY A 159 5.70 -7.56 5.11
CA GLY A 159 6.78 -6.72 4.57
C GLY A 159 6.83 -5.35 5.24
N GLN A 160 5.69 -4.73 5.48
CA GLN A 160 5.62 -3.45 6.19
C GLN A 160 6.04 -3.57 7.66
N VAL A 161 5.61 -4.63 8.36
CA VAL A 161 5.84 -4.81 9.81
C VAL A 161 7.26 -5.29 10.12
N ILE A 162 7.79 -6.21 9.33
CA ILE A 162 9.07 -6.88 9.58
C ILE A 162 10.16 -6.37 8.64
N GLY A 163 9.83 -6.14 7.37
CA GLY A 163 10.80 -5.72 6.36
C GLY A 163 11.41 -4.36 6.64
N VAL A 164 10.62 -3.43 7.15
CA VAL A 164 11.07 -2.07 7.48
C VAL A 164 12.07 -2.08 8.66
N PRO A 165 11.79 -2.74 9.80
CA PRO A 165 12.78 -2.92 10.86
C PRO A 165 14.07 -3.60 10.39
N LEU A 166 13.96 -4.65 9.57
CA LEU A 166 15.14 -5.31 8.99
C LEU A 166 15.95 -4.35 8.12
N GLY A 167 15.29 -3.52 7.31
CA GLY A 167 15.94 -2.47 6.52
C GLY A 167 16.68 -1.46 7.39
N GLY A 168 16.07 -1.01 8.49
CA GLY A 168 16.70 -0.12 9.48
C GLY A 168 17.91 -0.76 10.16
N LEU A 169 17.83 -2.04 10.54
CA LEU A 169 18.95 -2.79 11.11
C LEU A 169 20.10 -2.94 10.11
N LEU A 170 19.80 -3.29 8.85
CA LEU A 170 20.81 -3.36 7.77
C LEU A 170 21.45 -2.00 7.52
N ALA A 171 20.66 -0.94 7.51
CA ALA A 171 21.16 0.42 7.30
C ALA A 171 22.07 0.88 8.45
N GLY A 172 21.77 0.51 9.68
CA GLY A 172 22.62 0.80 10.84
C GLY A 172 23.92 0.02 10.85
N ALA A 173 23.91 -1.22 10.31
CA ALA A 173 25.10 -2.08 10.27
C ALA A 173 26.01 -1.78 9.07
N ALA A 174 25.45 -1.48 7.89
CA ALA A 174 26.17 -1.39 6.62
C ALA A 174 25.78 -0.17 5.75
N GLY A 175 25.09 0.80 6.35
CA GLY A 175 24.61 2.00 5.67
C GLY A 175 23.30 1.78 4.90
N TRP A 176 22.59 2.86 4.60
CA TRP A 176 21.27 2.83 3.96
C TRP A 176 21.24 2.10 2.61
N ARG A 177 22.36 2.09 1.89
CA ARG A 177 22.51 1.37 0.61
C ARG A 177 22.31 -0.14 0.76
N ALA A 178 22.66 -0.71 1.92
CA ALA A 178 22.49 -2.13 2.20
C ALA A 178 21.02 -2.56 2.17
N ALA A 179 20.10 -1.69 2.58
CA ALA A 179 18.66 -1.98 2.51
C ALA A 179 18.16 -2.09 1.05
N PHE A 180 18.63 -1.23 0.14
CA PHE A 180 18.31 -1.33 -1.29
C PHE A 180 18.98 -2.53 -1.95
N TRP A 181 20.20 -2.88 -1.56
CA TRP A 181 20.84 -4.12 -2.01
C TRP A 181 20.07 -5.37 -1.54
N ALA A 182 19.54 -5.37 -0.33
CA ALA A 182 18.70 -6.48 0.17
C ALA A 182 17.40 -6.62 -0.66
N LEU A 183 16.73 -5.50 -1.00
CA LEU A 183 15.59 -5.50 -1.91
C LEU A 183 15.96 -6.02 -3.30
N THR A 184 17.10 -5.57 -3.84
CA THR A 184 17.64 -6.05 -5.14
C THR A 184 17.86 -7.55 -5.12
N ALA A 185 18.60 -8.05 -4.13
CA ALA A 185 18.92 -9.47 -4.00
C ALA A 185 17.68 -10.33 -3.77
N GLY A 186 16.79 -9.90 -2.87
CA GLY A 186 15.53 -10.60 -2.59
C GLY A 186 14.62 -10.68 -3.82
N THR A 187 14.51 -9.58 -4.57
CA THR A 187 13.72 -9.53 -5.81
C THR A 187 14.36 -10.40 -6.90
N ALA A 188 15.68 -10.33 -7.08
CA ALA A 188 16.40 -11.17 -8.04
C ALA A 188 16.23 -12.66 -7.70
N ALA A 189 16.29 -13.04 -6.42
CA ALA A 189 16.05 -14.40 -5.96
C ALA A 189 14.63 -14.90 -6.23
N ALA A 190 13.62 -14.01 -6.31
CA ALA A 190 12.26 -14.37 -6.67
C ALA A 190 12.09 -14.64 -8.19
N VAL A 191 12.94 -14.11 -9.07
CA VAL A 191 12.80 -14.23 -10.52
C VAL A 191 12.75 -15.69 -11.01
N PRO A 192 13.63 -16.61 -10.59
CA PRO A 192 13.56 -18.02 -11.01
C PRO A 192 12.24 -18.70 -10.64
N LEU A 193 11.67 -18.35 -9.46
CA LEU A 193 10.37 -18.85 -9.03
C LEU A 193 9.26 -18.32 -9.94
N LEU A 194 9.29 -17.02 -10.28
CA LEU A 194 8.32 -16.41 -11.18
C LEU A 194 8.35 -17.04 -12.57
N LEU A 195 9.55 -17.28 -13.11
CA LEU A 195 9.73 -17.91 -14.42
C LEU A 195 9.10 -19.31 -14.49
N ARG A 196 9.17 -20.06 -13.39
CA ARG A 196 8.61 -21.42 -13.28
C ARG A 196 7.11 -21.44 -12.95
N GLN A 197 6.63 -20.45 -12.16
CA GLN A 197 5.27 -20.46 -11.59
C GLN A 197 4.26 -19.71 -12.44
N VAL A 198 4.69 -18.64 -13.13
CA VAL A 198 3.81 -17.82 -13.96
C VAL A 198 3.85 -18.32 -15.42
N ALA A 199 2.88 -19.17 -15.77
CA ALA A 199 2.77 -19.69 -17.14
C ALA A 199 2.33 -18.60 -18.13
N PRO A 200 2.76 -18.64 -19.40
CA PRO A 200 2.18 -17.83 -20.45
C PRO A 200 0.69 -18.16 -20.61
N ARG A 201 -0.15 -17.15 -20.67
CA ARG A 201 -1.58 -17.30 -20.97
C ARG A 201 -1.93 -16.48 -22.20
N PRO A 202 -2.92 -16.92 -22.99
CA PRO A 202 -3.45 -16.11 -24.08
C PRO A 202 -3.86 -14.73 -23.57
N THR A 203 -3.54 -13.70 -24.32
CA THR A 203 -4.00 -12.33 -24.05
C THR A 203 -5.47 -12.24 -24.40
N SER A 204 -6.27 -11.62 -23.53
CA SER A 204 -7.67 -11.36 -23.85
C SER A 204 -7.77 -10.10 -24.69
N PRO A 205 -8.45 -10.13 -25.86
CA PRO A 205 -8.68 -8.94 -26.67
C PRO A 205 -9.59 -7.89 -25.99
N ALA A 206 -10.26 -8.29 -24.91
CA ALA A 206 -11.24 -7.47 -24.18
C ALA A 206 -10.59 -6.54 -23.13
N GLY A 207 -9.39 -6.05 -23.36
CA GLY A 207 -8.78 -5.03 -22.52
C GLY A 207 -9.61 -3.76 -22.53
N GLY A 208 -9.97 -3.24 -21.35
CA GLY A 208 -10.65 -1.95 -21.21
C GLY A 208 -9.92 -0.84 -21.94
N THR A 209 -10.61 0.20 -22.34
CA THR A 209 -10.01 1.36 -22.99
C THR A 209 -9.49 2.35 -21.94
N ILE A 210 -8.49 3.15 -22.30
CA ILE A 210 -8.03 4.29 -21.48
C ILE A 210 -9.21 5.18 -21.08
N LEU A 211 -10.16 5.40 -22.01
CA LEU A 211 -11.37 6.16 -21.77
C LEU A 211 -12.26 5.54 -20.68
N ALA A 212 -12.34 4.21 -20.60
CA ALA A 212 -13.09 3.53 -19.54
C ALA A 212 -12.46 3.72 -18.16
N VAL A 213 -11.12 3.72 -18.08
CA VAL A 213 -10.40 4.04 -16.84
C VAL A 213 -10.66 5.47 -16.39
N LEU A 214 -10.60 6.42 -17.31
CA LEU A 214 -10.87 7.84 -17.03
C LEU A 214 -12.35 8.11 -16.75
N ALA A 215 -13.27 7.34 -17.35
CA ALA A 215 -14.71 7.50 -17.14
C ALA A 215 -15.13 7.30 -15.67
N ALA A 216 -14.36 6.57 -14.87
CA ALA A 216 -14.57 6.41 -13.44
C ALA A 216 -14.62 7.75 -12.68
N TRP A 217 -13.89 8.77 -13.14
CA TRP A 217 -13.91 10.13 -12.57
C TRP A 217 -15.17 10.93 -12.89
N ARG A 218 -16.00 10.48 -13.84
CA ARG A 218 -17.28 11.10 -14.17
C ARG A 218 -18.37 10.76 -13.15
N ASP A 219 -18.22 9.63 -12.42
CA ASP A 219 -19.13 9.29 -11.33
C ASP A 219 -18.86 10.22 -10.11
N PRO A 220 -19.85 11.07 -9.72
CA PRO A 220 -19.64 12.02 -8.63
C PRO A 220 -19.39 11.34 -7.27
N ALA A 221 -19.98 10.17 -7.02
CA ALA A 221 -19.81 9.47 -5.76
C ALA A 221 -18.41 8.87 -5.66
N LEU A 222 -17.92 8.24 -6.74
CA LEU A 222 -16.57 7.70 -6.81
C LEU A 222 -15.53 8.82 -6.76
N ARG A 223 -15.73 9.92 -7.52
CA ARG A 223 -14.84 11.08 -7.49
C ARG A 223 -14.66 11.65 -6.07
N ARG A 224 -15.75 11.79 -5.30
CA ARG A 224 -15.67 12.24 -3.91
C ARG A 224 -14.89 11.25 -3.04
N ALA A 225 -15.13 9.94 -3.20
CA ALA A 225 -14.37 8.91 -2.51
C ALA A 225 -12.87 9.01 -2.80
N LEU A 226 -12.48 9.21 -4.07
CA LEU A 226 -11.10 9.35 -4.49
C LEU A 226 -10.43 10.61 -3.92
N LEU A 227 -11.14 11.75 -3.91
CA LEU A 227 -10.64 12.99 -3.30
C LEU A 227 -10.45 12.85 -1.79
N VAL A 228 -11.39 12.23 -1.09
CA VAL A 228 -11.27 11.93 0.35
C VAL A 228 -10.08 11.01 0.61
N ASN A 229 -9.88 9.99 -0.24
CA ASN A 229 -8.71 9.10 -0.15
C ASN A 229 -7.39 9.84 -0.37
N THR A 230 -7.34 10.75 -1.36
CA THR A 230 -6.16 11.59 -1.61
C THR A 230 -5.82 12.44 -0.40
N ALA A 231 -6.80 13.16 0.15
CA ALA A 231 -6.59 14.03 1.31
C ALA A 231 -6.16 13.24 2.55
N PHE A 232 -6.80 12.07 2.80
CA PHE A 232 -6.43 11.19 3.89
C PHE A 232 -4.98 10.73 3.79
N ASN A 233 -4.57 10.27 2.62
CA ASN A 233 -3.21 9.74 2.46
C ASN A 233 -2.15 10.84 2.33
N ALA A 234 -2.52 12.04 1.95
CA ALA A 234 -1.65 13.21 2.05
C ALA A 234 -1.33 13.52 3.52
N ALA A 235 -2.31 13.43 4.41
CA ALA A 235 -2.07 13.53 5.86
C ALA A 235 -1.30 12.31 6.39
N ASN A 236 -1.76 11.09 6.05
CA ASN A 236 -1.28 9.83 6.59
C ASN A 236 0.16 9.50 6.15
N LEU A 237 0.31 9.09 4.89
CA LEU A 237 1.60 8.64 4.35
C LEU A 237 2.52 9.81 3.98
N GLY A 238 1.96 11.00 3.67
CA GLY A 238 2.74 12.22 3.48
C GLY A 238 3.51 12.58 4.75
N ALA A 239 2.86 12.62 5.92
CA ALA A 239 3.52 12.87 7.19
C ALA A 239 4.43 11.70 7.62
N TYR A 240 4.04 10.46 7.32
CA TYR A 240 4.87 9.29 7.59
C TYR A 240 6.24 9.37 6.92
N THR A 241 6.32 9.97 5.73
CA THR A 241 7.60 10.15 5.02
C THR A 241 8.65 10.81 5.90
N PHE A 242 8.25 11.74 6.77
CA PHE A 242 9.15 12.48 7.66
C PHE A 242 9.17 11.97 9.10
N LEU A 243 8.41 10.91 9.42
CA LEU A 243 8.31 10.41 10.80
C LEU A 243 9.69 10.02 11.36
N GLY A 244 10.54 9.37 10.53
CA GLY A 244 11.90 9.01 10.92
C GLY A 244 12.74 10.24 11.26
N ALA A 245 12.69 11.30 10.43
CA ALA A 245 13.36 12.54 10.67
C ALA A 245 12.89 13.22 11.96
N VAL A 246 11.57 13.37 12.12
CA VAL A 246 10.96 14.02 13.30
C VAL A 246 11.32 13.30 14.60
N LEU A 247 11.25 11.97 14.64
CA LEU A 247 11.58 11.21 15.85
C LEU A 247 13.10 11.16 16.09
N GLY A 248 13.89 11.08 15.02
CA GLY A 248 15.35 11.12 15.08
C GLY A 248 15.85 12.42 15.72
N ASP A 249 15.41 13.56 15.20
CA ASP A 249 15.80 14.89 15.71
C ASP A 249 15.33 15.15 17.14
N ARG A 250 14.12 14.70 17.49
CA ARG A 250 13.56 15.01 18.80
C ARG A 250 14.10 14.16 19.94
N PHE A 251 14.48 12.91 19.65
CA PHE A 251 14.83 11.91 20.67
C PHE A 251 16.18 11.27 20.45
N ASP A 252 16.98 11.78 19.50
CA ASP A 252 18.29 11.26 19.13
C ASP A 252 18.29 9.75 18.87
N LEU A 253 17.26 9.29 18.11
CA LEU A 253 17.09 7.88 17.83
C LEU A 253 18.01 7.41 16.70
N SER A 254 18.71 6.30 16.93
CA SER A 254 19.48 5.65 15.87
C SER A 254 18.58 5.12 14.74
N VAL A 255 19.15 4.92 13.55
CA VAL A 255 18.42 4.38 12.39
C VAL A 255 17.82 2.98 12.67
N GLN A 256 18.47 2.19 13.52
CA GLN A 256 17.94 0.90 13.99
C GLN A 256 16.68 1.09 14.83
N ALA A 257 16.70 2.03 15.78
CA ALA A 257 15.56 2.35 16.62
C ALA A 257 14.39 2.90 15.79
N LEU A 258 14.68 3.77 14.81
CA LEU A 258 13.68 4.27 13.85
C LEU A 258 13.09 3.13 13.01
N GLY A 259 13.89 2.16 12.58
CA GLY A 259 13.41 0.95 11.93
C GLY A 259 12.43 0.17 12.81
N LEU A 260 12.72 0.03 14.12
CA LEU A 260 11.83 -0.68 15.07
C LEU A 260 10.47 0.02 15.27
N VAL A 261 10.38 1.35 15.07
CA VAL A 261 9.10 2.07 15.05
C VAL A 261 8.16 1.49 13.97
N GLY A 262 8.70 0.90 12.90
CA GLY A 262 7.94 0.17 11.89
C GLY A 262 7.07 -0.96 12.44
N ILE A 263 7.44 -1.56 13.58
CA ILE A 263 6.62 -2.57 14.27
C ILE A 263 5.31 -1.94 14.77
N LEU A 264 5.37 -0.73 15.34
CA LEU A 264 4.19 0.00 15.80
C LEU A 264 3.29 0.42 14.62
N VAL A 265 3.91 0.83 13.51
CA VAL A 265 3.23 1.14 12.25
C VAL A 265 2.43 -0.07 11.76
N GLY A 266 3.07 -1.22 11.68
CA GLY A 266 2.42 -2.45 11.25
C GLY A 266 1.37 -2.97 12.22
N ALA A 267 1.70 -3.02 13.51
CA ALA A 267 0.76 -3.45 14.56
C ALA A 267 -0.49 -2.55 14.61
N GLY A 268 -0.29 -1.23 14.53
CA GLY A 268 -1.37 -0.25 14.44
C GLY A 268 -2.24 -0.48 13.22
N SER A 269 -1.64 -0.66 12.04
CA SER A 269 -2.38 -0.92 10.79
C SER A 269 -3.22 -2.19 10.87
N VAL A 270 -2.67 -3.29 11.40
CA VAL A 270 -3.41 -4.56 11.58
C VAL A 270 -4.54 -4.38 12.59
N ALA A 271 -4.26 -3.81 13.77
CA ALA A 271 -5.27 -3.56 14.78
C ALA A 271 -6.40 -2.66 14.24
N GLY A 272 -6.04 -1.60 13.53
CA GLY A 272 -6.98 -0.69 12.89
C GLY A 272 -7.84 -1.36 11.84
N SER A 273 -7.27 -2.20 10.99
CA SER A 273 -8.01 -2.97 9.98
C SER A 273 -9.00 -3.94 10.62
N LEU A 274 -8.61 -4.63 11.68
CA LEU A 274 -9.51 -5.53 12.43
C LEU A 274 -10.64 -4.76 13.11
N LEU A 275 -10.34 -3.62 13.74
CA LEU A 275 -11.34 -2.75 14.35
C LEU A 275 -12.27 -2.15 13.31
N GLY A 276 -11.73 -1.65 12.19
CA GLY A 276 -12.49 -1.12 11.05
C GLY A 276 -13.44 -2.17 10.47
N GLY A 277 -12.98 -3.41 10.29
CA GLY A 277 -13.84 -4.51 9.86
C GLY A 277 -15.01 -4.75 10.81
N ARG A 278 -14.74 -4.89 12.12
CA ARG A 278 -15.78 -5.15 13.14
C ARG A 278 -16.75 -3.99 13.31
N LEU A 279 -16.23 -2.75 13.39
CA LEU A 279 -17.05 -1.54 13.54
C LEU A 279 -17.82 -1.27 12.24
N GLY A 280 -17.18 -1.49 11.07
CA GLY A 280 -17.79 -1.37 9.76
C GLY A 280 -18.97 -2.32 9.56
N ASP A 281 -18.87 -3.57 10.00
CA ASP A 281 -19.97 -4.54 9.95
C ASP A 281 -21.15 -4.11 10.82
N LYS A 282 -20.88 -3.70 12.06
CA LYS A 282 -21.93 -3.17 12.98
C LYS A 282 -22.58 -1.90 12.43
N ALA A 283 -21.77 -0.97 11.94
CA ALA A 283 -22.27 0.29 11.40
C ALA A 283 -23.03 0.08 10.07
N ARG A 284 -22.66 -0.93 9.28
CA ARG A 284 -23.38 -1.31 8.05
C ARG A 284 -24.73 -1.89 8.37
N ALA A 285 -24.82 -2.80 9.35
CA ALA A 285 -26.08 -3.33 9.85
C ALA A 285 -27.01 -2.22 10.36
N ALA A 286 -26.46 -1.17 10.97
CA ALA A 286 -27.20 0.01 11.42
C ALA A 286 -27.41 1.08 10.33
N GLY A 287 -26.99 0.85 9.08
CA GLY A 287 -27.05 1.85 7.98
C GLY A 287 -26.14 3.06 8.13
N ARG A 288 -25.18 3.04 9.07
CA ARG A 288 -24.34 4.19 9.46
C ARG A 288 -22.87 4.05 9.08
N GLN A 289 -22.48 3.07 8.26
CA GLN A 289 -21.07 2.83 7.89
C GLN A 289 -20.31 4.10 7.45
N PRO A 290 -20.88 5.02 6.61
CA PRO A 290 -20.16 6.21 6.18
C PRO A 290 -19.77 7.15 7.34
N ALA A 291 -20.41 7.06 8.49
CA ALA A 291 -20.12 7.90 9.66
C ALA A 291 -18.80 7.52 10.38
N LEU A 292 -18.22 6.36 10.08
CA LEU A 292 -16.94 5.94 10.67
C LEU A 292 -15.74 6.67 10.06
N LEU A 293 -15.80 7.02 8.76
CA LEU A 293 -14.68 7.66 8.06
C LEU A 293 -14.21 8.97 8.69
N PRO A 294 -15.10 9.91 9.08
CA PRO A 294 -14.70 11.11 9.83
C PRO A 294 -14.03 10.78 11.15
N GLY A 295 -14.51 9.77 11.87
CA GLY A 295 -13.93 9.33 13.14
C GLY A 295 -12.50 8.85 12.99
N TRP A 296 -12.22 8.05 11.97
CA TRP A 296 -10.86 7.63 11.63
C TRP A 296 -9.96 8.81 11.25
N ALA A 297 -10.47 9.78 10.50
CA ALA A 297 -9.69 10.96 10.12
C ALA A 297 -9.37 11.85 11.33
N LEU A 298 -10.29 12.00 12.29
CA LEU A 298 -10.03 12.71 13.54
C LEU A 298 -9.01 11.96 14.42
N LEU A 299 -9.11 10.64 14.50
CA LEU A 299 -8.14 9.82 15.21
C LEU A 299 -6.75 9.92 14.56
N LEU A 300 -6.68 10.00 13.22
CA LEU A 300 -5.45 10.26 12.48
C LEU A 300 -4.83 11.61 12.90
N ALA A 301 -5.64 12.68 12.92
CA ALA A 301 -5.17 14.00 13.33
C ALA A 301 -4.59 14.00 14.76
N ALA A 302 -5.30 13.36 15.70
CA ALA A 302 -4.84 13.21 17.07
C ALA A 302 -3.56 12.37 17.17
N GLY A 303 -3.46 11.28 16.39
CA GLY A 303 -2.27 10.43 16.33
C GLY A 303 -1.06 11.17 15.80
N ILE A 304 -1.19 11.93 14.69
CA ILE A 304 -0.13 12.77 14.14
C ILE A 304 0.30 13.84 15.14
N ALA A 305 -0.64 14.56 15.73
CA ALA A 305 -0.35 15.59 16.71
C ALA A 305 0.42 15.03 17.92
N LEU A 306 0.00 13.89 18.46
CA LEU A 306 0.66 13.23 19.57
C LEU A 306 2.04 12.68 19.17
N ALA A 307 2.19 12.11 17.99
CA ALA A 307 3.47 11.59 17.50
C ALA A 307 4.50 12.70 17.33
N VAL A 308 4.10 13.85 16.77
CA VAL A 308 5.00 14.95 16.43
C VAL A 308 5.23 15.89 17.61
N ALA A 309 4.21 16.20 18.43
CA ALA A 309 4.26 17.21 19.49
C ALA A 309 4.09 16.64 20.91
N GLY A 310 3.85 15.34 21.08
CA GLY A 310 3.64 14.70 22.38
C GLY A 310 4.84 14.86 23.32
N PRO A 311 4.63 15.11 24.62
CA PRO A 311 5.71 15.24 25.58
C PRO A 311 6.37 13.89 25.86
N GLY A 312 7.60 13.72 25.38
CA GLY A 312 8.42 12.51 25.59
C GLY A 312 8.17 11.37 24.60
N LEU A 313 9.13 10.46 24.54
CA LEU A 313 9.17 9.36 23.56
C LEU A 313 7.97 8.43 23.64
N ILE A 314 7.57 8.03 24.86
CA ILE A 314 6.47 7.06 25.04
C ILE A 314 5.16 7.58 24.45
N LEU A 315 4.83 8.85 24.70
CA LEU A 315 3.59 9.45 24.17
C LEU A 315 3.68 9.65 22.65
N SER A 316 4.86 10.00 22.12
CA SER A 316 5.07 10.05 20.68
C SER A 316 4.88 8.68 20.02
N LEU A 317 5.40 7.59 20.61
CA LEU A 317 5.22 6.22 20.10
C LEU A 317 3.76 5.74 20.20
N LEU A 318 3.03 6.12 21.27
CA LEU A 318 1.58 5.91 21.36
C LEU A 318 0.83 6.69 20.28
N GLY A 319 1.28 7.91 19.97
CA GLY A 319 0.77 8.71 18.86
C GLY A 319 0.94 7.99 17.53
N VAL A 320 2.11 7.40 17.26
CA VAL A 320 2.37 6.58 16.04
C VAL A 320 1.41 5.39 16.00
N LEU A 321 1.22 4.67 17.10
CA LEU A 321 0.31 3.53 17.16
C LEU A 321 -1.14 3.96 16.84
N LEU A 322 -1.64 5.03 17.48
CA LEU A 322 -2.99 5.56 17.23
C LEU A 322 -3.16 6.03 15.78
N TRP A 323 -2.15 6.70 15.23
CA TRP A 323 -2.12 7.13 13.83
C TRP A 323 -2.34 5.94 12.89
N PHE A 324 -1.60 4.84 13.08
CA PHE A 324 -1.72 3.69 12.17
C PHE A 324 -2.93 2.81 12.46
N VAL A 325 -3.48 2.84 13.69
CA VAL A 325 -4.83 2.29 13.96
C VAL A 325 -5.87 3.05 13.14
N ALA A 326 -5.81 4.38 13.10
CA ALA A 326 -6.72 5.20 12.29
C ALA A 326 -6.55 4.89 10.80
N SER A 327 -5.30 4.73 10.33
CA SER A 327 -4.97 4.40 8.95
C SER A 327 -5.60 3.07 8.53
N GLY A 328 -5.37 1.99 9.28
CA GLY A 328 -5.93 0.68 8.99
C GLY A 328 -7.46 0.65 8.99
N GLY A 329 -8.08 1.32 9.97
CA GLY A 329 -9.54 1.45 10.06
C GLY A 329 -10.14 2.19 8.87
N PHE A 330 -9.58 3.34 8.52
CA PHE A 330 -10.04 4.15 7.39
C PHE A 330 -9.96 3.38 6.07
N VAL A 331 -8.80 2.77 5.77
CA VAL A 331 -8.58 2.03 4.52
C VAL A 331 -9.58 0.88 4.40
N THR A 332 -9.82 0.14 5.47
CA THR A 332 -10.77 -0.98 5.49
C THR A 332 -12.20 -0.53 5.22
N ASP A 333 -12.67 0.50 5.91
CA ASP A 333 -14.02 1.03 5.74
C ASP A 333 -14.20 1.68 4.37
N GLN A 334 -13.20 2.42 3.89
CA GLN A 334 -13.28 3.09 2.60
C GLN A 334 -13.29 2.10 1.43
N GLN A 335 -12.46 1.07 1.44
CA GLN A 335 -12.46 0.03 0.40
C GLN A 335 -13.81 -0.70 0.34
N THR A 336 -14.34 -1.04 1.51
CA THR A 336 -15.64 -1.70 1.60
C THR A 336 -16.75 -0.79 1.05
N LEU A 337 -16.76 0.48 1.43
CA LEU A 337 -17.77 1.44 1.00
C LEU A 337 -17.67 1.75 -0.51
N ALA A 338 -16.46 1.93 -1.04
CA ALA A 338 -16.25 2.16 -2.47
C ALA A 338 -16.74 0.97 -3.33
N GLY A 339 -16.54 -0.27 -2.85
CA GLY A 339 -17.04 -1.48 -3.51
C GLY A 339 -18.57 -1.58 -3.53
N THR A 340 -19.28 -0.91 -2.61
CA THR A 340 -20.74 -0.86 -2.57
C THR A 340 -21.33 0.31 -3.36
N VAL A 341 -20.66 1.45 -3.42
CA VAL A 341 -21.12 2.68 -4.09
C VAL A 341 -20.99 2.56 -5.61
N ALA A 342 -19.98 1.89 -6.12
CA ALA A 342 -19.75 1.74 -7.56
C ALA A 342 -19.57 0.25 -7.97
N PRO A 343 -20.61 -0.59 -7.84
CA PRO A 343 -20.47 -2.03 -8.09
C PRO A 343 -20.10 -2.36 -9.54
N ALA A 344 -20.53 -1.57 -10.52
CA ALA A 344 -20.19 -1.72 -11.93
C ALA A 344 -18.71 -1.42 -12.24
N HIS A 345 -18.01 -0.70 -11.36
CA HIS A 345 -16.64 -0.23 -11.56
C HIS A 345 -15.66 -0.75 -10.50
N ARG A 346 -15.96 -1.87 -9.83
CA ARG A 346 -15.15 -2.36 -8.67
C ARG A 346 -13.65 -2.45 -8.95
N ALA A 347 -13.25 -3.07 -10.05
CA ALA A 347 -11.83 -3.22 -10.39
C ALA A 347 -11.16 -1.86 -10.66
N THR A 348 -11.82 -1.01 -11.44
CA THR A 348 -11.35 0.35 -11.75
C THR A 348 -11.31 1.23 -10.51
N SER A 349 -12.31 1.11 -9.61
CA SER A 349 -12.36 1.85 -8.34
C SER A 349 -11.19 1.46 -7.43
N SER A 350 -10.87 0.17 -7.33
CA SER A 350 -9.74 -0.30 -6.52
C SER A 350 -8.39 0.21 -7.05
N ALA A 351 -8.21 0.20 -8.39
CA ALA A 351 -7.02 0.73 -9.03
C ALA A 351 -6.87 2.24 -8.76
N TRP A 352 -7.96 3.01 -8.88
CA TRP A 352 -7.94 4.44 -8.59
C TRP A 352 -7.76 4.74 -7.11
N LEU A 353 -8.30 3.95 -6.18
CA LEU A 353 -8.03 4.11 -4.76
C LEU A 353 -6.54 3.96 -4.46
N THR A 354 -5.88 2.96 -5.04
CA THR A 354 -4.44 2.80 -4.89
C THR A 354 -3.66 3.98 -5.51
N SER A 355 -4.04 4.42 -6.71
CA SER A 355 -3.40 5.57 -7.37
C SER A 355 -3.58 6.86 -6.58
N THR A 356 -4.77 7.14 -6.08
CA THR A 356 -5.06 8.33 -5.28
C THR A 356 -4.43 8.27 -3.90
N MET A 357 -4.23 7.09 -3.32
CA MET A 357 -3.42 6.88 -2.12
C MET A 357 -1.98 7.37 -2.36
N TYR A 358 -1.33 6.88 -3.41
CA TYR A 358 0.04 7.28 -3.72
C TYR A 358 0.14 8.75 -4.16
N ALA A 359 -0.81 9.26 -4.95
CA ALA A 359 -0.87 10.66 -5.31
C ALA A 359 -0.99 11.56 -4.07
N GLY A 360 -1.87 11.19 -3.13
CA GLY A 360 -1.99 11.87 -1.84
C GLY A 360 -0.68 11.87 -1.06
N THR A 361 -0.02 10.71 -0.96
CA THR A 361 1.29 10.59 -0.30
C THR A 361 2.31 11.58 -0.87
N GLY A 362 2.42 11.63 -2.21
CA GLY A 362 3.34 12.55 -2.88
C GLY A 362 3.02 14.03 -2.64
N VAL A 363 1.74 14.40 -2.74
CA VAL A 363 1.28 15.78 -2.47
C VAL A 363 1.53 16.16 -1.00
N GLY A 364 1.24 15.27 -0.06
CA GLY A 364 1.47 15.50 1.37
C GLY A 364 2.95 15.64 1.69
N ALA A 365 3.79 14.75 1.18
CA ALA A 365 5.23 14.82 1.38
C ALA A 365 5.83 16.10 0.79
N TRP A 366 5.40 16.51 -0.40
CA TRP A 366 5.80 17.77 -1.01
C TRP A 366 5.37 18.99 -0.17
N ALA A 367 4.12 19.02 0.27
CA ALA A 367 3.59 20.13 1.07
C ALA A 367 4.32 20.27 2.42
N ILE A 368 4.62 19.14 3.08
CA ILE A 368 5.39 19.13 4.35
C ILE A 368 6.84 19.58 4.11
N GLY A 369 7.46 19.07 3.05
CA GLY A 369 8.85 19.43 2.69
C GLY A 369 9.03 20.91 2.31
N ALA A 370 7.94 21.60 1.93
CA ALA A 370 7.97 23.04 1.67
C ALA A 370 8.12 23.91 2.94
N PHE A 371 7.91 23.34 4.13
CA PHE A 371 8.18 24.03 5.41
C PHE A 371 9.68 23.96 5.72
N GLY A 372 10.22 25.04 6.28
CA GLY A 372 11.63 25.08 6.72
C GLY A 372 11.93 24.12 7.88
N ASN A 373 10.91 23.67 8.61
CA ASN A 373 11.00 22.69 9.68
C ASN A 373 9.99 21.57 9.44
N VAL A 374 10.48 20.34 9.21
CA VAL A 374 9.64 19.18 8.85
C VAL A 374 8.70 18.74 9.97
N ALA A 375 9.06 18.97 11.24
CA ALA A 375 8.17 18.68 12.36
C ALA A 375 6.96 19.61 12.36
N HIS A 376 7.16 20.93 12.21
CA HIS A 376 6.06 21.88 12.04
C HIS A 376 5.24 21.60 10.79
N GLY A 377 5.90 21.30 9.66
CA GLY A 377 5.25 20.92 8.42
C GLY A 377 4.36 19.68 8.59
N SER A 378 4.87 18.62 9.23
CA SER A 378 4.13 17.39 9.51
C SER A 378 2.95 17.65 10.42
N LEU A 379 3.10 18.46 11.48
CA LEU A 379 2.03 18.78 12.39
C LEU A 379 0.93 19.60 11.70
N ILE A 380 1.28 20.71 11.07
CA ILE A 380 0.31 21.61 10.43
C ILE A 380 -0.37 20.91 9.25
N THR A 381 0.40 20.46 8.27
CA THR A 381 -0.15 19.87 7.05
C THR A 381 -0.89 18.56 7.36
N GLY A 382 -0.30 17.68 8.20
CA GLY A 382 -0.91 16.42 8.57
C GLY A 382 -2.25 16.60 9.29
N VAL A 383 -2.30 17.47 10.29
CA VAL A 383 -3.54 17.74 11.04
C VAL A 383 -4.58 18.45 10.17
N VAL A 384 -4.19 19.50 9.42
CA VAL A 384 -5.13 20.23 8.54
C VAL A 384 -5.73 19.30 7.49
N LEU A 385 -4.92 18.50 6.80
CA LEU A 385 -5.41 17.55 5.79
C LEU A 385 -6.28 16.45 6.40
N ALA A 386 -5.97 15.97 7.61
CA ALA A 386 -6.83 15.02 8.32
C ALA A 386 -8.20 15.65 8.68
N LEU A 387 -8.24 16.91 9.09
CA LEU A 387 -9.49 17.65 9.35
C LEU A 387 -10.28 17.89 8.05
N VAL A 388 -9.62 18.28 6.95
CA VAL A 388 -10.23 18.39 5.61
C VAL A 388 -10.82 17.04 5.20
N THR A 389 -10.11 15.95 5.46
CA THR A 389 -10.60 14.58 5.21
C THR A 389 -11.86 14.30 6.02
N ALA A 390 -11.90 14.65 7.30
CA ALA A 390 -13.07 14.45 8.16
C ALA A 390 -14.30 15.20 7.64
N ILE A 391 -14.13 16.45 7.20
CA ILE A 391 -15.19 17.24 6.58
C ILE A 391 -15.66 16.63 5.26
N GLY A 392 -14.72 16.29 4.37
CA GLY A 392 -15.01 15.66 3.07
C GLY A 392 -15.72 14.32 3.22
N ALA A 393 -15.27 13.48 4.16
CA ALA A 393 -15.90 12.20 4.48
C ALA A 393 -17.31 12.36 5.04
N SER A 394 -17.53 13.36 5.89
CA SER A 394 -18.86 13.68 6.44
C SER A 394 -19.85 14.12 5.35
N THR A 395 -19.40 14.92 4.39
CA THR A 395 -20.25 15.36 3.27
C THR A 395 -20.53 14.23 2.28
N TRP A 396 -19.53 13.41 1.98
CA TRP A 396 -19.69 12.23 1.14
C TRP A 396 -20.62 11.20 1.78
N GLY A 397 -20.42 10.89 3.08
CA GLY A 397 -21.25 9.95 3.82
C GLY A 397 -22.72 10.35 3.86
N ARG A 398 -23.02 11.63 4.08
CA ARG A 398 -24.40 12.16 4.01
C ARG A 398 -25.01 11.98 2.62
N GLY A 399 -24.22 12.19 1.56
CA GLY A 399 -24.67 11.96 0.19
C GLY A 399 -25.02 10.49 -0.08
N VAL A 400 -24.18 9.56 0.38
CA VAL A 400 -24.41 8.11 0.25
C VAL A 400 -25.65 7.66 1.02
N LEU A 401 -25.86 8.19 2.22
CA LEU A 401 -27.05 7.85 3.05
C LEU A 401 -28.36 8.38 2.43
N ARG A 402 -28.33 9.55 1.78
CA ARG A 402 -29.51 10.13 1.12
C ARG A 402 -29.86 9.46 -0.21
N ALA A 403 -28.89 8.83 -0.87
CA ALA A 403 -29.10 8.13 -2.14
C ALA A 403 -29.57 6.67 -1.98
N ARG A 404 -29.72 6.17 -0.76
CA ARG A 404 -30.34 4.86 -0.51
C ARG A 404 -31.87 5.02 -0.60
N PRO A 405 -32.55 4.16 -1.41
CA PRO A 405 -34.02 4.15 -1.52
C PRO A 405 -34.70 3.84 -0.20
#